data_5ae0ecc44d6e234bd1eec4e679347ab2
#
_entry.id   5ae0ecc44d6e234bd1eec4e679347ab2
#
_cell.length_a   1.000
_cell.length_b   1.000
_cell.length_c   1.000
_cell.angle_alpha   90.00
_cell.angle_beta   90.00
_cell.angle_gamma   90.00
#
_symmetry.space_group_name_H-M   'P 1'
#
loop_
_entity.id
_entity.type
_entity.pdbx_description
1 polymer ?
#
loop_
_entity_poly.entity_id
_entity_poly.type
_entity_poly.pdbx_seq_one_letter_code
_entity_poly.pdbx_strand_id
1 'polypeptide(L)'
;MDTASTPAAAGGPTHSIGTESGPRPVGKRVPKGATVVSVRKLSGDMVRLHARVQEPELLPELGFSDSYVKVLLTPAAAGYTWPFDPEEVRATRPREQWPLTRTYTIRAYDPATALMTLDLVVHEGGGAAQPWIHSLHPDEVFGFLGPGGKWRPDPGLEHFLLIGDSSALPAIAAAMEVLPRGARAEVFLEVAGEGSEVRLPEVEGLEVTWVHTGTSLPGSRLVQAVTRARPEVEDTGVFLHGNAEMVRDLRRHLLGERGLERSALSASGYWRHGCTDEQWRAQKREFNEEMDRELVRQAPMA
;
A
#
# COMPACT_ATOMS: atom_id res chain seq x y z
N MET A 1 42.47 55.85 16.60
CA MET A 1 41.05 55.70 16.96
C MET A 1 40.50 54.63 16.06
N ASP A 2 40.67 53.41 16.50
CA ASP A 2 40.25 52.20 15.77
C ASP A 2 38.88 51.79 16.24
N THR A 3 37.96 51.61 15.31
CA THR A 3 36.68 51.00 15.57
C THR A 3 36.68 49.65 14.90
N ALA A 4 36.79 48.59 15.71
CA ALA A 4 36.70 47.20 15.33
C ALA A 4 35.25 46.85 14.94
N SER A 5 35.08 46.35 13.72
CA SER A 5 33.82 45.79 13.22
C SER A 5 33.79 44.28 13.48
N THR A 6 32.81 43.83 14.23
CA THR A 6 32.53 42.41 14.48
C THR A 6 31.77 41.82 13.28
N PRO A 7 32.11 40.65 12.74
CA PRO A 7 31.34 40.01 11.69
C PRO A 7 30.10 39.32 12.24
N ALA A 8 28.96 39.53 11.58
CA ALA A 8 27.68 38.89 11.84
C ALA A 8 27.72 37.42 11.49
N ALA A 9 27.17 36.61 12.36
CA ALA A 9 26.97 35.16 12.16
C ALA A 9 25.95 34.88 11.03
N ALA A 10 26.35 34.09 10.07
CA ALA A 10 25.47 33.59 9.01
C ALA A 10 24.48 32.58 9.58
N GLY A 11 23.21 32.94 9.55
CA GLY A 11 22.11 32.01 9.83
C GLY A 11 21.97 31.04 8.66
N GLY A 12 22.11 29.75 8.97
CA GLY A 12 21.81 28.65 8.03
C GLY A 12 20.30 28.59 7.70
N PRO A 13 19.94 28.07 6.54
CA PRO A 13 18.54 27.99 6.15
C PRO A 13 17.82 26.92 7.00
N THR A 14 16.85 27.36 7.78
CA THR A 14 15.87 26.48 8.42
C THR A 14 14.96 25.90 7.31
N HIS A 15 15.14 24.64 6.99
CA HIS A 15 14.19 23.88 6.17
C HIS A 15 12.93 23.64 7.01
N SER A 16 11.92 24.45 6.79
CA SER A 16 10.55 24.17 7.23
C SER A 16 9.97 23.10 6.32
N ILE A 17 9.91 21.87 6.83
CA ILE A 17 9.12 20.79 6.20
C ILE A 17 7.65 21.18 6.34
N GLY A 18 7.04 21.56 5.21
CA GLY A 18 5.67 21.98 5.12
C GLY A 18 4.70 20.84 5.45
N THR A 19 4.22 20.82 6.69
CA THR A 19 3.02 20.07 7.09
C THR A 19 1.79 20.91 6.79
N GLU A 20 1.43 21.05 5.52
CA GLU A 20 0.09 21.48 5.12
C GLU A 20 -0.59 20.39 4.32
N SER A 21 -1.18 19.43 5.03
CA SER A 21 -2.23 18.61 4.46
C SER A 21 -3.57 18.98 5.12
N GLY A 22 -4.08 20.15 4.76
CA GLY A 22 -5.50 20.42 4.86
C GLY A 22 -6.26 19.42 3.98
N PRO A 23 -7.53 19.06 4.33
CA PRO A 23 -8.31 18.15 3.49
C PRO A 23 -8.44 18.79 2.10
N ARG A 24 -7.81 18.18 1.09
CA ARG A 24 -8.06 18.56 -0.30
C ARG A 24 -9.56 18.40 -0.53
N PRO A 25 -10.21 19.38 -1.18
CA PRO A 25 -11.62 19.26 -1.53
C PRO A 25 -11.77 17.95 -2.30
N VAL A 26 -12.65 17.08 -1.81
CA VAL A 26 -12.99 15.81 -2.45
C VAL A 26 -13.77 16.17 -3.70
N GLY A 27 -13.07 16.53 -4.78
CA GLY A 27 -13.66 16.62 -6.11
C GLY A 27 -14.32 15.28 -6.41
N LYS A 28 -15.47 15.32 -7.08
CA LYS A 28 -16.21 14.13 -7.50
C LYS A 28 -15.23 13.16 -8.17
N ARG A 29 -15.01 11.97 -7.58
CA ARG A 29 -14.09 10.98 -8.15
C ARG A 29 -14.74 10.42 -9.40
N VAL A 30 -14.26 10.82 -10.56
CA VAL A 30 -14.74 10.32 -11.85
C VAL A 30 -14.27 8.87 -12.02
N PRO A 31 -15.21 7.92 -12.22
CA PRO A 31 -14.85 6.56 -12.59
C PRO A 31 -14.16 6.54 -13.95
N LYS A 32 -13.21 5.62 -14.12
CA LYS A 32 -12.45 5.40 -15.36
C LYS A 32 -12.59 3.95 -15.79
N GLY A 33 -12.46 3.70 -17.09
CA GLY A 33 -12.45 2.36 -17.68
C GLY A 33 -11.04 1.83 -17.88
N ALA A 34 -10.91 0.51 -17.84
CA ALA A 34 -9.72 -0.17 -18.32
C ALA A 34 -10.10 -1.47 -19.04
N THR A 35 -9.40 -1.78 -20.12
CA THR A 35 -9.56 -3.01 -20.89
C THR A 35 -8.43 -3.97 -20.55
N VAL A 36 -8.76 -5.20 -20.17
CA VAL A 36 -7.80 -6.26 -19.90
C VAL A 36 -7.01 -6.58 -21.17
N VAL A 37 -5.69 -6.53 -21.05
CA VAL A 37 -4.75 -6.90 -22.13
C VAL A 37 -4.26 -8.33 -21.95
N SER A 38 -3.88 -8.68 -20.72
CA SER A 38 -3.44 -10.03 -20.40
C SER A 38 -3.53 -10.30 -18.91
N VAL A 39 -3.67 -11.58 -18.57
CA VAL A 39 -3.62 -12.09 -17.19
C VAL A 39 -2.60 -13.22 -17.14
N ARG A 40 -1.68 -13.18 -16.18
CA ARG A 40 -0.70 -14.25 -16.00
C ARG A 40 -0.51 -14.59 -14.53
N LYS A 41 -0.30 -15.85 -14.24
CA LYS A 41 0.04 -16.33 -12.91
C LYS A 41 1.47 -15.88 -12.54
N LEU A 42 1.65 -15.33 -11.35
CA LEU A 42 2.96 -14.99 -10.78
C LEU A 42 3.43 -16.04 -9.79
N SER A 43 2.52 -16.53 -8.94
CA SER A 43 2.79 -17.54 -7.91
C SER A 43 1.54 -18.39 -7.67
N GLY A 44 1.54 -19.21 -6.61
CA GLY A 44 0.40 -20.02 -6.19
C GLY A 44 -0.87 -19.22 -5.95
N ASP A 45 -0.72 -18.03 -5.39
CA ASP A 45 -1.78 -17.17 -4.88
C ASP A 45 -1.72 -15.73 -5.41
N MET A 46 -1.01 -15.48 -6.52
CA MET A 46 -0.95 -14.15 -7.13
C MET A 46 -1.02 -14.21 -8.66
N VAL A 47 -1.82 -13.33 -9.24
CA VAL A 47 -1.91 -13.11 -10.68
C VAL A 47 -1.58 -11.67 -11.03
N ARG A 48 -0.93 -11.46 -12.17
CA ARG A 48 -0.67 -10.13 -12.76
C ARG A 48 -1.66 -9.84 -13.86
N LEU A 49 -2.34 -8.73 -13.71
CA LEU A 49 -3.26 -8.16 -14.69
C LEU A 49 -2.57 -6.98 -15.39
N HIS A 50 -2.47 -7.03 -16.71
CA HIS A 50 -2.18 -5.86 -17.53
C HIS A 50 -3.47 -5.35 -18.13
N ALA A 51 -3.78 -4.07 -17.92
CA ALA A 51 -4.98 -3.44 -18.45
C ALA A 51 -4.66 -2.07 -19.06
N ARG A 52 -5.25 -1.78 -20.20
CA ARG A 52 -5.13 -0.48 -20.88
C ARG A 52 -6.19 0.48 -20.34
N VAL A 53 -5.75 1.59 -19.78
CA VAL A 53 -6.64 2.66 -19.29
C VAL A 53 -7.29 3.33 -20.50
N GLN A 54 -8.62 3.50 -20.46
CA GLN A 54 -9.40 4.07 -21.58
C GLN A 54 -9.30 5.59 -21.65
N GLU A 55 -9.21 6.26 -20.47
CA GLU A 55 -9.06 7.70 -20.34
C GLU A 55 -7.72 8.04 -19.66
N PRO A 56 -6.56 7.83 -20.32
CA PRO A 56 -5.24 8.00 -19.71
C PRO A 56 -4.96 9.44 -19.27
N GLU A 57 -5.57 10.43 -19.92
CA GLU A 57 -5.48 11.85 -19.56
C GLU A 57 -6.11 12.16 -18.19
N LEU A 58 -7.01 11.29 -17.70
CA LEU A 58 -7.62 11.39 -16.39
C LEU A 58 -6.80 10.66 -15.31
N LEU A 59 -5.74 9.94 -15.68
CA LEU A 59 -4.83 9.29 -14.76
C LEU A 59 -3.58 10.14 -14.59
N PRO A 60 -3.45 10.89 -13.47
CA PRO A 60 -2.28 11.71 -13.24
C PRO A 60 -1.02 10.84 -13.10
N GLU A 61 0.14 11.46 -13.27
CA GLU A 61 1.42 10.80 -12.99
C GLU A 61 1.43 10.19 -11.59
N LEU A 62 1.93 8.96 -11.47
CA LEU A 62 2.01 8.25 -10.20
C LEU A 62 3.18 8.79 -9.37
N GLY A 63 2.87 9.59 -8.36
CA GLY A 63 3.88 10.17 -7.46
C GLY A 63 4.26 9.29 -6.28
N PHE A 64 3.61 8.13 -6.09
CA PHE A 64 3.76 7.29 -4.91
C PHE A 64 3.98 5.83 -5.30
N SER A 65 4.83 5.13 -4.54
CA SER A 65 5.08 3.69 -4.72
C SER A 65 3.88 2.84 -4.28
N ASP A 66 3.09 3.35 -3.33
CA ASP A 66 1.83 2.75 -2.89
C ASP A 66 0.62 3.28 -3.66
N SER A 67 0.81 3.82 -4.87
CA SER A 67 -0.30 4.24 -5.71
C SER A 67 -1.28 3.10 -5.95
N TYR A 68 -2.58 3.37 -5.80
CA TYR A 68 -3.61 2.35 -5.89
C TYR A 68 -4.84 2.82 -6.65
N VAL A 69 -5.57 1.87 -7.18
CA VAL A 69 -6.93 2.03 -7.71
C VAL A 69 -7.95 1.30 -6.84
N LYS A 70 -9.20 1.72 -6.91
CA LYS A 70 -10.34 0.98 -6.35
C LYS A 70 -11.15 0.43 -7.51
N VAL A 71 -10.99 -0.84 -7.80
CA VAL A 71 -11.77 -1.54 -8.82
C VAL A 71 -13.22 -1.60 -8.39
N LEU A 72 -14.12 -1.30 -9.32
CA LEU A 72 -15.58 -1.33 -9.15
C LEU A 72 -16.10 -2.70 -9.57
N LEU A 73 -16.57 -3.48 -8.61
CA LEU A 73 -17.09 -4.82 -8.83
C LEU A 73 -18.61 -4.78 -8.77
N THR A 74 -19.27 -5.30 -9.79
CA THR A 74 -20.73 -5.45 -9.80
C THR A 74 -21.11 -6.74 -9.05
N PRO A 75 -22.03 -6.66 -8.06
CA PRO A 75 -22.55 -7.89 -7.43
C PRO A 75 -23.24 -8.79 -8.45
N ALA A 76 -23.06 -10.10 -8.35
CA ALA A 76 -23.55 -11.07 -9.35
C ALA A 76 -25.06 -10.96 -9.64
N ALA A 77 -25.87 -10.59 -8.63
CA ALA A 77 -27.32 -10.43 -8.76
C ALA A 77 -27.79 -9.02 -9.17
N ALA A 78 -26.87 -8.09 -9.45
CA ALA A 78 -27.23 -6.67 -9.65
C ALA A 78 -27.80 -6.34 -11.02
N GLY A 79 -27.54 -7.19 -12.05
CA GLY A 79 -28.11 -7.05 -13.39
C GLY A 79 -27.62 -5.83 -14.18
N TYR A 80 -26.42 -5.32 -13.86
CA TYR A 80 -25.72 -4.28 -14.64
C TYR A 80 -24.22 -4.62 -14.72
N THR A 81 -23.55 -4.05 -15.71
CA THR A 81 -22.11 -4.20 -15.94
C THR A 81 -21.49 -2.84 -16.18
N TRP A 82 -20.16 -2.75 -16.17
CA TRP A 82 -19.45 -1.54 -16.59
C TRP A 82 -19.76 -1.24 -18.09
N PRO A 83 -19.95 0.03 -18.49
CA PRO A 83 -19.85 1.26 -17.67
C PRO A 83 -21.15 1.61 -16.90
N PHE A 84 -20.98 2.19 -15.72
CA PHE A 84 -22.07 2.75 -14.89
C PHE A 84 -21.56 3.90 -14.01
N ASP A 85 -22.44 4.81 -13.59
CA ASP A 85 -22.16 5.80 -12.56
C ASP A 85 -22.44 5.18 -11.16
N PRO A 86 -21.43 5.01 -10.31
CA PRO A 86 -21.62 4.45 -8.96
C PRO A 86 -22.56 5.27 -8.08
N GLU A 87 -22.67 6.59 -8.29
CA GLU A 87 -23.57 7.44 -7.52
C GLU A 87 -25.02 7.26 -7.97
N GLU A 88 -25.25 7.16 -9.27
CA GLU A 88 -26.58 6.86 -9.84
C GLU A 88 -27.07 5.49 -9.36
N VAL A 89 -26.19 4.47 -9.39
CA VAL A 89 -26.53 3.14 -8.88
C VAL A 89 -26.92 3.19 -7.40
N ARG A 90 -26.18 3.94 -6.57
CA ARG A 90 -26.49 4.10 -5.14
C ARG A 90 -27.80 4.86 -4.90
N ALA A 91 -28.14 5.81 -5.78
CA ALA A 91 -29.37 6.60 -5.66
C ALA A 91 -30.62 5.83 -6.10
N THR A 92 -30.47 4.88 -7.02
CA THR A 92 -31.62 4.24 -7.71
C THR A 92 -31.82 2.76 -7.36
N ARG A 93 -30.81 2.11 -6.73
CA ARG A 93 -30.84 0.67 -6.46
C ARG A 93 -30.71 0.35 -4.98
N PRO A 94 -31.25 -0.78 -4.51
CA PRO A 94 -31.09 -1.23 -3.12
C PRO A 94 -29.61 -1.54 -2.83
N ARG A 95 -29.25 -1.47 -1.53
CA ARG A 95 -27.87 -1.56 -1.06
C ARG A 95 -27.14 -2.82 -1.49
N GLU A 96 -27.85 -3.94 -1.60
CA GLU A 96 -27.33 -5.26 -1.98
C GLU A 96 -26.85 -5.28 -3.46
N GLN A 97 -27.33 -4.32 -4.26
CA GLN A 97 -26.93 -4.14 -5.66
C GLN A 97 -25.86 -3.06 -5.87
N TRP A 98 -25.41 -2.38 -4.80
CA TRP A 98 -24.38 -1.35 -4.94
C TRP A 98 -23.05 -1.95 -5.38
N PRO A 99 -22.27 -1.23 -6.20
CA PRO A 99 -20.96 -1.71 -6.59
C PRO A 99 -20.05 -1.81 -5.37
N LEU A 100 -19.40 -2.95 -5.25
CA LEU A 100 -18.34 -3.17 -4.29
C LEU A 100 -17.04 -2.53 -4.80
N THR A 101 -16.17 -2.15 -3.90
CA THR A 101 -14.85 -1.64 -4.28
C THR A 101 -13.76 -2.50 -3.67
N ARG A 102 -12.73 -2.83 -4.46
CA ARG A 102 -11.51 -3.49 -3.95
C ARG A 102 -10.30 -2.67 -4.33
N THR A 103 -9.44 -2.47 -3.35
CA THR A 103 -8.24 -1.66 -3.52
C THR A 103 -7.09 -2.54 -3.98
N TYR A 104 -6.45 -2.15 -5.09
CA TYR A 104 -5.26 -2.81 -5.61
C TYR A 104 -4.18 -1.78 -5.89
N THR A 105 -2.96 -2.10 -5.50
CA THR A 105 -1.80 -1.28 -5.82
C THR A 105 -1.55 -1.30 -7.33
N ILE A 106 -1.26 -0.13 -7.89
CA ILE A 106 -0.70 -0.02 -9.23
C ILE A 106 0.77 -0.42 -9.13
N ARG A 107 1.09 -1.65 -9.54
CA ARG A 107 2.45 -2.17 -9.56
C ARG A 107 3.35 -1.40 -10.52
N ALA A 108 2.80 -1.01 -11.66
CA ALA A 108 3.45 -0.18 -12.66
C ALA A 108 2.40 0.51 -13.55
N TYR A 109 2.76 1.65 -14.12
CA TYR A 109 1.97 2.34 -15.13
C TYR A 109 2.90 2.95 -16.18
N ASP A 110 2.66 2.62 -17.44
CA ASP A 110 3.34 3.24 -18.57
C ASP A 110 2.39 4.26 -19.24
N PRO A 111 2.62 5.56 -19.08
CA PRO A 111 1.76 6.59 -19.65
C PRO A 111 1.84 6.64 -21.19
N ALA A 112 2.94 6.19 -21.81
CA ALA A 112 3.09 6.20 -23.26
C ALA A 112 2.16 5.19 -23.94
N THR A 113 1.90 4.07 -23.29
CA THR A 113 1.01 2.99 -23.79
C THR A 113 -0.31 2.92 -23.04
N ALA A 114 -0.51 3.76 -22.02
CA ALA A 114 -1.62 3.73 -21.08
C ALA A 114 -1.79 2.36 -20.38
N LEU A 115 -0.70 1.61 -20.22
CA LEU A 115 -0.73 0.26 -19.66
C LEU A 115 -0.54 0.30 -18.15
N MET A 116 -1.57 -0.11 -17.43
CA MET A 116 -1.57 -0.29 -15.97
C MET A 116 -1.34 -1.76 -15.62
N THR A 117 -0.46 -2.02 -14.67
CA THR A 117 -0.19 -3.35 -14.12
C THR A 117 -0.72 -3.43 -12.69
N LEU A 118 -1.53 -4.43 -12.40
CA LEU A 118 -2.01 -4.75 -11.06
C LEU A 118 -1.59 -6.18 -10.71
N ASP A 119 -1.04 -6.38 -9.51
CA ASP A 119 -0.82 -7.71 -8.96
C ASP A 119 -1.94 -8.00 -7.95
N LEU A 120 -2.69 -9.07 -8.19
CA LEU A 120 -3.92 -9.41 -7.50
C LEU A 120 -3.71 -10.68 -6.68
N VAL A 121 -4.00 -10.61 -5.39
CA VAL A 121 -3.93 -11.78 -4.51
C VAL A 121 -5.16 -12.67 -4.74
N VAL A 122 -4.91 -13.97 -4.92
CA VAL A 122 -5.92 -15.00 -5.10
C VAL A 122 -6.06 -15.80 -3.80
N HIS A 123 -7.28 -15.98 -3.33
CA HIS A 123 -7.57 -16.72 -2.10
C HIS A 123 -8.53 -17.89 -2.38
N GLU A 124 -8.25 -19.04 -1.84
CA GLU A 124 -9.18 -20.19 -1.89
C GLU A 124 -10.42 -19.99 -0.99
N GLY A 125 -10.29 -19.19 0.09
CA GLY A 125 -11.33 -18.95 1.08
C GLY A 125 -12.50 -18.05 0.65
N GLY A 126 -12.60 -17.71 -0.63
CA GLY A 126 -13.64 -16.81 -1.14
C GLY A 126 -13.29 -15.34 -0.93
N GLY A 127 -14.26 -14.47 -1.20
CA GLY A 127 -14.11 -13.01 -1.18
C GLY A 127 -14.79 -12.41 -2.41
N ALA A 128 -15.35 -11.23 -2.26
CA ALA A 128 -16.16 -10.62 -3.32
C ALA A 128 -15.41 -10.34 -4.64
N ALA A 129 -14.07 -10.26 -4.60
CA ALA A 129 -13.25 -10.06 -5.80
C ALA A 129 -12.83 -11.38 -6.48
N GLN A 130 -12.86 -12.51 -5.78
CA GLN A 130 -12.34 -13.77 -6.32
C GLN A 130 -13.07 -14.24 -7.59
N PRO A 131 -14.42 -14.19 -7.66
CA PRO A 131 -15.11 -14.55 -8.91
C PRO A 131 -14.67 -13.68 -10.09
N TRP A 132 -14.48 -12.36 -9.86
CA TRP A 132 -13.99 -11.46 -10.90
C TRP A 132 -12.56 -11.78 -11.31
N ILE A 133 -11.64 -12.01 -10.35
CA ILE A 133 -10.24 -12.33 -10.67
C ILE A 133 -10.16 -13.63 -11.49
N HIS A 134 -10.96 -14.63 -11.14
CA HIS A 134 -11.00 -15.91 -11.86
C HIS A 134 -11.64 -15.84 -13.25
N SER A 135 -12.53 -14.86 -13.49
CA SER A 135 -13.16 -14.64 -14.79
C SER A 135 -12.35 -13.76 -15.74
N LEU A 136 -11.30 -13.10 -15.26
CA LEU A 136 -10.51 -12.17 -16.05
C LEU A 136 -9.96 -12.81 -17.34
N HIS A 137 -10.25 -12.17 -18.46
CA HIS A 137 -9.76 -12.57 -19.79
C HIS A 137 -9.44 -11.34 -20.64
N PRO A 138 -8.62 -11.45 -21.69
CA PRO A 138 -8.40 -10.34 -22.63
C PRO A 138 -9.71 -9.76 -23.17
N ASP A 139 -9.71 -8.46 -23.42
CA ASP A 139 -10.82 -7.64 -23.93
C ASP A 139 -11.97 -7.40 -22.91
N GLU A 140 -11.92 -8.00 -21.71
CA GLU A 140 -12.85 -7.65 -20.63
C GLU A 140 -12.63 -6.19 -20.20
N VAL A 141 -13.72 -5.47 -19.91
CA VAL A 141 -13.68 -4.07 -19.47
C VAL A 141 -14.17 -3.95 -18.03
N PHE A 142 -13.42 -3.23 -17.21
CA PHE A 142 -13.80 -2.96 -15.83
C PHE A 142 -13.64 -1.48 -15.46
N GLY A 143 -14.39 -1.05 -14.46
CA GLY A 143 -14.31 0.30 -13.92
C GLY A 143 -13.44 0.41 -12.69
N PHE A 144 -12.84 1.59 -12.48
CA PHE A 144 -12.08 1.88 -11.27
C PHE A 144 -12.14 3.36 -10.88
N LEU A 145 -11.84 3.64 -9.61
CA LEU A 145 -11.65 4.98 -9.05
C LEU A 145 -10.19 5.14 -8.63
N GLY A 146 -9.69 6.35 -8.68
CA GLY A 146 -8.32 6.66 -8.29
C GLY A 146 -7.56 7.41 -9.38
N PRO A 147 -6.22 7.48 -9.31
CA PRO A 147 -5.39 6.84 -8.30
C PRO A 147 -5.47 7.51 -6.93
N GLY A 148 -5.09 6.78 -5.90
CA GLY A 148 -4.70 7.26 -4.59
C GLY A 148 -3.28 6.78 -4.29
N GLY A 149 -2.66 7.29 -3.24
CA GLY A 149 -1.32 6.93 -2.78
C GLY A 149 -0.86 7.95 -1.75
N LYS A 150 0.17 7.62 -1.00
CA LYS A 150 0.66 8.51 0.06
C LYS A 150 2.15 8.40 0.31
N TRP A 151 2.76 7.25 0.03
CA TRP A 151 4.14 6.97 0.38
C TRP A 151 5.02 6.71 -0.85
N ARG A 152 6.23 7.19 -0.76
CA ARG A 152 7.36 6.87 -1.66
C ARG A 152 8.65 6.92 -0.84
N PRO A 153 9.72 6.22 -1.24
CA PRO A 153 11.02 6.38 -0.62
C PRO A 153 11.47 7.85 -0.63
N ASP A 154 11.93 8.34 0.52
CA ASP A 154 12.50 9.67 0.63
C ASP A 154 13.90 9.67 -0.02
N PRO A 155 14.17 10.50 -1.04
CA PRO A 155 15.46 10.53 -1.72
C PRO A 155 16.61 11.03 -0.83
N GLY A 156 16.32 11.60 0.32
CA GLY A 156 17.30 12.04 1.31
C GLY A 156 17.77 10.94 2.28
N LEU A 157 17.13 9.75 2.25
CA LEU A 157 17.50 8.62 3.11
C LEU A 157 18.31 7.57 2.36
N GLU A 158 19.22 6.93 3.07
CA GLU A 158 20.07 5.84 2.55
C GLU A 158 19.63 4.46 3.04
N HIS A 159 18.76 4.39 4.06
CA HIS A 159 18.28 3.14 4.65
C HIS A 159 16.77 3.04 4.59
N PHE A 160 16.27 1.85 4.24
CA PHE A 160 14.86 1.55 4.17
C PHE A 160 14.54 0.19 4.80
N LEU A 161 13.38 0.14 5.44
CA LEU A 161 12.81 -1.09 5.98
C LEU A 161 11.42 -1.28 5.38
N LEU A 162 11.27 -2.30 4.53
CA LEU A 162 10.03 -2.59 3.81
C LEU A 162 9.41 -3.87 4.36
N ILE A 163 8.26 -3.76 5.00
CA ILE A 163 7.62 -4.89 5.68
C ILE A 163 6.19 -5.05 5.19
N GLY A 164 5.81 -6.26 4.81
CA GLY A 164 4.45 -6.54 4.43
C GLY A 164 4.14 -7.99 4.15
N ASP A 165 2.88 -8.25 3.88
CA ASP A 165 2.38 -9.53 3.40
C ASP A 165 2.08 -9.51 1.89
N SER A 166 1.52 -10.60 1.35
CA SER A 166 1.15 -10.71 -0.07
C SER A 166 0.32 -9.52 -0.58
N SER A 167 -0.50 -8.88 0.29
CA SER A 167 -1.33 -7.72 -0.11
C SER A 167 -0.52 -6.43 -0.28
N ALA A 168 0.60 -6.30 0.44
CA ALA A 168 1.50 -5.15 0.37
C ALA A 168 2.66 -5.36 -0.62
N LEU A 169 2.92 -6.61 -1.03
CA LEU A 169 4.01 -6.99 -1.91
C LEU A 169 4.07 -6.15 -3.21
N PRO A 170 2.97 -5.84 -3.91
CA PRO A 170 3.03 -5.00 -5.11
C PRO A 170 3.58 -3.59 -4.85
N ALA A 171 3.23 -2.99 -3.69
CA ALA A 171 3.72 -1.67 -3.30
C ALA A 171 5.20 -1.72 -2.88
N ILE A 172 5.61 -2.78 -2.18
CA ILE A 172 7.00 -3.01 -1.81
C ILE A 172 7.86 -3.20 -3.07
N ALA A 173 7.41 -4.03 -4.01
CA ALA A 173 8.12 -4.24 -5.27
C ALA A 173 8.23 -2.95 -6.11
N ALA A 174 7.18 -2.11 -6.13
CA ALA A 174 7.24 -0.79 -6.77
C ALA A 174 8.20 0.17 -6.05
N ALA A 175 8.26 0.10 -4.70
CA ALA A 175 9.19 0.89 -3.91
C ALA A 175 10.65 0.51 -4.18
N MET A 176 10.95 -0.80 -4.26
CA MET A 176 12.30 -1.30 -4.55
C MET A 176 12.88 -0.71 -5.85
N GLU A 177 12.04 -0.55 -6.89
CA GLU A 177 12.47 -0.02 -8.19
C GLU A 177 12.81 1.48 -8.17
N VAL A 178 12.35 2.22 -7.16
CA VAL A 178 12.52 3.68 -7.05
C VAL A 178 13.30 4.10 -5.80
N LEU A 179 13.97 3.16 -5.16
CA LEU A 179 14.91 3.48 -4.07
C LEU A 179 16.03 4.40 -4.58
N PRO A 180 16.53 5.32 -3.76
CA PRO A 180 17.68 6.14 -4.11
C PRO A 180 18.88 5.26 -4.49
N ARG A 181 19.68 5.73 -5.44
CA ARG A 181 20.87 5.00 -5.88
C ARG A 181 21.86 4.83 -4.73
N GLY A 182 22.27 3.60 -4.46
CA GLY A 182 23.18 3.26 -3.36
C GLY A 182 22.50 3.07 -2.02
N ALA A 183 21.18 3.28 -1.94
CA ALA A 183 20.42 2.98 -0.73
C ALA A 183 20.44 1.48 -0.41
N ARG A 184 20.35 1.16 0.89
CA ARG A 184 20.20 -0.20 1.41
C ARG A 184 18.78 -0.40 1.89
N ALA A 185 18.23 -1.59 1.70
CA ALA A 185 16.94 -1.92 2.27
C ALA A 185 16.89 -3.36 2.79
N GLU A 186 16.34 -3.50 3.98
CA GLU A 186 15.89 -4.78 4.51
C GLU A 186 14.40 -4.95 4.16
N VAL A 187 14.08 -6.07 3.53
CA VAL A 187 12.72 -6.37 3.06
C VAL A 187 12.24 -7.65 3.72
N PHE A 188 11.14 -7.56 4.45
CA PHE A 188 10.49 -8.71 5.08
C PHE A 188 9.11 -8.93 4.46
N LEU A 189 8.91 -10.08 3.84
CA LEU A 189 7.68 -10.41 3.12
C LEU A 189 7.07 -11.71 3.62
N GLU A 190 5.84 -11.65 4.14
CA GLU A 190 5.09 -12.85 4.50
C GLU A 190 4.20 -13.30 3.34
N VAL A 191 4.35 -14.57 2.97
CA VAL A 191 3.55 -15.26 1.95
C VAL A 191 3.08 -16.61 2.51
N ALA A 192 2.13 -17.27 1.85
CA ALA A 192 1.57 -18.54 2.33
C ALA A 192 2.64 -19.65 2.45
N GLY A 193 3.56 -19.74 1.49
CA GLY A 193 4.64 -20.71 1.44
C GLY A 193 5.57 -20.47 0.24
N GLU A 194 6.52 -21.35 -0.01
CA GLU A 194 7.49 -21.24 -1.12
C GLU A 194 6.81 -21.05 -2.49
N GLY A 195 5.69 -21.74 -2.75
CA GLY A 195 4.93 -21.61 -3.98
C GLY A 195 4.22 -20.25 -4.17
N SER A 196 4.22 -19.41 -3.13
CA SER A 196 3.64 -18.06 -3.11
C SER A 196 4.68 -16.96 -3.25
N GLU A 197 5.96 -17.29 -3.25
CA GLU A 197 7.02 -16.33 -3.56
C GLU A 197 6.94 -15.87 -5.01
N VAL A 198 7.23 -14.60 -5.25
CA VAL A 198 7.29 -14.02 -6.59
C VAL A 198 8.69 -13.51 -6.88
N ARG A 199 9.04 -13.45 -8.16
CA ARG A 199 10.30 -12.80 -8.56
C ARG A 199 10.19 -11.30 -8.29
N LEU A 200 11.05 -10.80 -7.42
CA LEU A 200 11.20 -9.39 -7.10
C LEU A 200 12.20 -8.69 -8.05
N PRO A 201 12.17 -7.34 -8.11
CA PRO A 201 13.21 -6.57 -8.79
C PRO A 201 14.60 -6.88 -8.20
N GLU A 202 15.59 -7.05 -9.07
CA GLU A 202 16.99 -7.23 -8.68
C GLU A 202 17.61 -5.83 -8.51
N VAL A 203 17.77 -5.39 -7.27
CA VAL A 203 18.35 -4.09 -6.91
C VAL A 203 19.52 -4.32 -5.97
N GLU A 204 20.66 -3.71 -6.25
CA GLU A 204 21.85 -3.80 -5.40
C GLU A 204 21.56 -3.19 -4.01
N GLY A 205 22.10 -3.81 -2.95
CA GLY A 205 21.92 -3.34 -1.56
C GLY A 205 20.62 -3.76 -0.88
N LEU A 206 19.84 -4.68 -1.49
CA LEU A 206 18.63 -5.22 -0.89
C LEU A 206 18.86 -6.59 -0.26
N GLU A 207 18.37 -6.76 0.95
CA GLU A 207 18.27 -8.05 1.64
C GLU A 207 16.81 -8.44 1.80
N VAL A 208 16.40 -9.53 1.15
CA VAL A 208 15.00 -10.00 1.19
C VAL A 208 14.88 -11.24 2.07
N THR A 209 14.03 -11.14 3.08
CA THR A 209 13.64 -12.26 3.94
C THR A 209 12.21 -12.68 3.63
N TRP A 210 12.04 -13.84 3.02
CA TRP A 210 10.75 -14.49 2.87
C TRP A 210 10.35 -15.19 4.16
N VAL A 211 9.12 -14.94 4.60
CA VAL A 211 8.53 -15.55 5.78
C VAL A 211 7.29 -16.33 5.35
N HIS A 212 7.24 -17.62 5.65
CA HIS A 212 6.11 -18.45 5.27
C HIS A 212 5.13 -18.57 6.44
N THR A 213 3.87 -18.15 6.21
CA THR A 213 2.80 -18.22 7.22
C THR A 213 2.56 -19.68 7.65
N GLY A 214 2.51 -20.62 6.69
CA GLY A 214 2.19 -22.01 6.95
C GLY A 214 0.83 -22.15 7.67
N THR A 215 0.82 -22.84 8.81
CA THR A 215 -0.37 -23.03 9.67
C THR A 215 -0.53 -21.97 10.77
N SER A 216 0.34 -20.97 10.81
CA SER A 216 0.30 -19.92 11.83
C SER A 216 -0.77 -18.88 11.50
N LEU A 217 -1.15 -18.05 12.50
CA LEU A 217 -1.98 -16.87 12.23
C LEU A 217 -1.24 -15.90 11.31
N PRO A 218 -1.90 -15.31 10.33
CA PRO A 218 -1.30 -14.34 9.43
C PRO A 218 -0.61 -13.20 10.19
N GLY A 219 0.59 -12.85 9.78
CA GLY A 219 1.41 -11.80 10.38
C GLY A 219 2.23 -12.23 11.59
N SER A 220 1.87 -13.30 12.28
CA SER A 220 2.53 -13.68 13.54
C SER A 220 4.00 -14.09 13.35
N ARG A 221 4.31 -14.80 12.26
CA ARG A 221 5.70 -15.18 11.94
C ARG A 221 6.50 -13.99 11.44
N LEU A 222 5.88 -13.09 10.70
CA LEU A 222 6.53 -11.86 10.24
C LEU A 222 6.90 -10.97 11.41
N VAL A 223 6.01 -10.80 12.41
CA VAL A 223 6.32 -10.11 13.66
C VAL A 223 7.54 -10.72 14.36
N GLN A 224 7.59 -12.05 14.49
CA GLN A 224 8.72 -12.74 15.11
C GLN A 224 10.02 -12.56 14.31
N ALA A 225 9.97 -12.65 12.98
CA ALA A 225 11.13 -12.49 12.12
C ALA A 225 11.75 -11.10 12.25
N VAL A 226 10.94 -10.04 12.12
CA VAL A 226 11.39 -8.65 12.25
C VAL A 226 11.90 -8.35 13.66
N THR A 227 11.18 -8.79 14.71
CA THR A 227 11.61 -8.59 16.10
C THR A 227 12.95 -9.27 16.38
N ARG A 228 13.18 -10.47 15.84
CA ARG A 228 14.44 -11.22 16.00
C ARG A 228 15.59 -10.59 15.21
N ALA A 229 15.34 -10.16 13.99
CA ALA A 229 16.35 -9.53 13.13
C ALA A 229 16.84 -8.20 13.69
N ARG A 230 15.97 -7.47 14.42
CA ARG A 230 16.28 -6.15 15.00
C ARG A 230 16.83 -5.17 13.95
N PRO A 231 16.12 -4.94 12.83
CA PRO A 231 16.63 -4.11 11.73
C PRO A 231 17.01 -2.71 12.20
N GLU A 232 17.87 -2.03 11.44
CA GLU A 232 18.23 -0.64 11.70
C GLU A 232 16.99 0.26 11.62
N VAL A 233 16.89 1.25 12.52
CA VAL A 233 15.76 2.18 12.57
C VAL A 233 16.17 3.65 12.62
N GLU A 234 17.44 3.95 12.90
CA GLU A 234 17.98 5.30 12.87
C GLU A 234 18.11 5.75 11.41
N ASP A 235 17.68 6.96 11.10
CA ASP A 235 17.68 7.52 9.74
C ASP A 235 17.11 6.58 8.65
N THR A 236 16.11 5.76 9.04
CA THR A 236 15.52 4.73 8.20
C THR A 236 14.09 5.06 7.80
N GLY A 237 13.79 5.06 6.50
CA GLY A 237 12.43 5.17 5.97
C GLY A 237 11.69 3.83 6.06
N VAL A 238 10.56 3.77 6.78
CA VAL A 238 9.86 2.50 7.03
C VAL A 238 8.50 2.46 6.34
N PHE A 239 8.28 1.38 5.57
CA PHE A 239 7.00 1.01 4.99
C PHE A 239 6.50 -0.29 5.64
N LEU A 240 5.38 -0.22 6.37
CA LEU A 240 4.79 -1.33 7.12
C LEU A 240 3.31 -1.47 6.78
N HIS A 241 2.97 -2.33 5.83
CA HIS A 241 1.61 -2.47 5.35
C HIS A 241 1.19 -3.95 5.24
N GLY A 242 -0.11 -4.23 5.34
CA GLY A 242 -0.67 -5.58 5.21
C GLY A 242 -1.72 -5.91 6.26
N ASN A 243 -1.62 -7.08 6.89
CA ASN A 243 -2.51 -7.51 7.97
C ASN A 243 -2.54 -6.52 9.15
N ALA A 244 -3.72 -6.18 9.64
CA ALA A 244 -3.91 -5.12 10.64
C ALA A 244 -3.26 -5.45 12.00
N GLU A 245 -3.35 -6.70 12.46
CA GLU A 245 -2.75 -7.15 13.71
C GLU A 245 -1.22 -7.10 13.65
N MET A 246 -0.64 -7.58 12.54
CA MET A 246 0.80 -7.48 12.27
C MET A 246 1.28 -6.03 12.28
N VAL A 247 0.55 -5.15 11.60
CA VAL A 247 0.88 -3.70 11.56
C VAL A 247 0.84 -3.11 12.97
N ARG A 248 -0.15 -3.46 13.80
CA ARG A 248 -0.24 -2.99 15.18
C ARG A 248 0.96 -3.44 16.01
N ASP A 249 1.29 -4.73 15.94
CA ASP A 249 2.34 -5.31 16.78
C ASP A 249 3.72 -4.80 16.37
N LEU A 250 4.03 -4.73 15.08
CA LEU A 250 5.28 -4.18 14.58
C LEU A 250 5.39 -2.67 14.79
N ARG A 251 4.31 -1.92 14.64
CA ARG A 251 4.29 -0.49 14.94
C ARG A 251 4.62 -0.23 16.42
N ARG A 252 4.05 -1.01 17.33
CA ARG A 252 4.38 -0.95 18.75
C ARG A 252 5.86 -1.27 18.99
N HIS A 253 6.39 -2.32 18.37
CA HIS A 253 7.79 -2.70 18.48
C HIS A 253 8.71 -1.59 17.93
N LEU A 254 8.50 -1.13 16.72
CA LEU A 254 9.38 -0.15 16.07
C LEU A 254 9.36 1.21 16.75
N LEU A 255 8.19 1.75 17.07
CA LEU A 255 8.06 3.07 17.71
C LEU A 255 8.31 3.00 19.22
N GLY A 256 7.73 2.00 19.91
CA GLY A 256 7.78 1.92 21.38
C GLY A 256 9.07 1.31 21.94
N GLU A 257 9.61 0.28 21.30
CA GLU A 257 10.75 -0.48 21.82
C GLU A 257 12.06 -0.13 21.10
N ARG A 258 12.00 0.20 19.80
CA ARG A 258 13.19 0.48 18.99
C ARG A 258 13.47 1.98 18.81
N GLY A 259 12.52 2.84 19.17
CA GLY A 259 12.71 4.30 19.12
C GLY A 259 12.65 4.90 17.72
N LEU A 260 12.01 4.19 16.75
CA LEU A 260 11.81 4.74 15.41
C LEU A 260 10.99 6.04 15.49
N GLU A 261 11.44 7.06 14.79
CA GLU A 261 10.69 8.33 14.67
C GLU A 261 9.36 8.10 13.92
N ARG A 262 8.27 8.66 14.48
CA ARG A 262 6.92 8.48 13.90
C ARG A 262 6.81 9.01 12.46
N SER A 263 7.53 10.06 12.14
CA SER A 263 7.58 10.68 10.79
C SER A 263 8.22 9.76 9.76
N ALA A 264 9.11 8.88 10.16
CA ALA A 264 9.78 7.91 9.30
C ALA A 264 8.91 6.70 8.95
N LEU A 265 7.77 6.49 9.64
CA LEU A 265 6.92 5.32 9.49
C LEU A 265 5.67 5.60 8.65
N SER A 266 5.53 4.90 7.52
CA SER A 266 4.25 4.68 6.85
C SER A 266 3.68 3.34 7.28
N ALA A 267 2.53 3.35 7.98
CA ALA A 267 1.88 2.12 8.44
C ALA A 267 0.39 2.09 8.08
N SER A 268 -0.08 0.97 7.52
CA SER A 268 -1.49 0.79 7.19
C SER A 268 -1.93 -0.67 7.19
N GLY A 269 -2.93 -1.01 8.00
CA GLY A 269 -3.65 -2.27 7.87
C GLY A 269 -4.49 -2.28 6.59
N TYR A 270 -4.20 -3.18 5.66
CA TYR A 270 -4.95 -3.34 4.43
C TYR A 270 -6.16 -4.24 4.62
N TRP A 271 -6.01 -5.26 5.42
CA TRP A 271 -7.03 -6.24 5.72
C TRP A 271 -6.92 -6.73 7.17
N ARG A 272 -7.95 -7.39 7.66
CA ARG A 272 -8.00 -7.95 9.00
C ARG A 272 -8.47 -9.40 8.96
N HIS A 273 -7.78 -10.29 9.66
CA HIS A 273 -8.16 -11.69 9.74
C HIS A 273 -9.57 -11.85 10.33
N GLY A 274 -10.39 -12.72 9.72
CA GLY A 274 -11.76 -12.95 10.14
C GLY A 274 -12.77 -11.84 9.81
N CYS A 275 -12.37 -10.79 9.08
CA CYS A 275 -13.24 -9.70 8.65
C CYS A 275 -13.41 -9.67 7.14
N THR A 276 -14.60 -9.33 6.66
CA THR A 276 -14.76 -8.90 5.27
C THR A 276 -14.15 -7.51 5.07
N ASP A 277 -13.89 -7.12 3.81
CA ASP A 277 -13.37 -5.76 3.51
C ASP A 277 -14.30 -4.65 4.00
N GLU A 278 -15.62 -4.86 3.89
CA GLU A 278 -16.63 -3.93 4.38
C GLU A 278 -16.61 -3.79 5.91
N GLN A 279 -16.50 -4.91 6.62
CA GLN A 279 -16.37 -4.93 8.09
C GLN A 279 -15.07 -4.25 8.53
N TRP A 280 -13.95 -4.58 7.86
CA TRP A 280 -12.68 -3.94 8.16
C TRP A 280 -12.71 -2.42 7.92
N ARG A 281 -13.27 -1.96 6.81
CA ARG A 281 -13.40 -0.51 6.53
C ARG A 281 -14.22 0.21 7.59
N ALA A 282 -15.28 -0.40 8.11
CA ALA A 282 -16.09 0.17 9.16
C ALA A 282 -15.34 0.31 10.50
N GLN A 283 -14.45 -0.65 10.82
CA GLN A 283 -13.70 -0.72 12.07
C GLN A 283 -12.34 0.00 12.02
N LYS A 284 -11.80 0.23 10.83
CA LYS A 284 -10.40 0.68 10.64
C LYS A 284 -10.08 1.96 11.38
N ARG A 285 -11.00 2.92 11.43
CA ARG A 285 -10.76 4.18 12.14
C ARG A 285 -10.59 3.95 13.64
N GLU A 286 -11.50 3.22 14.26
CA GLU A 286 -11.45 2.91 15.69
C GLU A 286 -10.19 2.10 16.05
N PHE A 287 -9.85 1.11 15.23
CA PHE A 287 -8.63 0.33 15.37
C PHE A 287 -7.35 1.20 15.32
N ASN A 288 -7.30 2.17 14.41
CA ASN A 288 -6.16 3.10 14.33
C ASN A 288 -6.08 4.02 15.56
N GLU A 289 -7.22 4.53 16.03
CA GLU A 289 -7.29 5.35 17.26
C GLU A 289 -6.86 4.55 18.50
N GLU A 290 -7.18 3.26 18.55
CA GLU A 290 -6.73 2.37 19.62
C GLU A 290 -5.21 2.16 19.60
N MET A 291 -4.64 1.88 18.42
CA MET A 291 -3.18 1.78 18.23
C MET A 291 -2.45 3.06 18.68
N ASP A 292 -3.02 4.24 18.41
CA ASP A 292 -2.43 5.51 18.85
C ASP A 292 -2.47 5.65 20.37
N ARG A 293 -3.56 5.25 21.01
CA ARG A 293 -3.69 5.25 22.49
C ARG A 293 -2.74 4.26 23.16
N GLU A 294 -2.49 3.09 22.56
CA GLU A 294 -1.56 2.09 23.08
C GLU A 294 -0.14 2.65 23.17
N LEU A 295 0.34 3.34 22.13
CA LEU A 295 1.67 3.96 22.12
C LEU A 295 1.82 5.05 23.19
N VAL A 296 0.80 5.88 23.38
CA VAL A 296 0.83 6.93 24.42
C VAL A 296 0.94 6.32 25.83
N ARG A 297 0.28 5.19 26.09
CA ARG A 297 0.36 4.51 27.39
C ARG A 297 1.72 3.86 27.68
N GLN A 298 2.47 3.54 26.63
CA GLN A 298 3.80 2.90 26.73
C GLN A 298 4.96 3.92 26.79
N ALA A 299 4.70 5.18 26.46
CA ALA A 299 5.70 6.21 26.61
C ALA A 299 6.08 6.33 28.10
N PRO A 300 7.39 6.24 28.48
CA PRO A 300 7.79 6.44 29.85
C PRO A 300 7.30 7.81 30.33
N MET A 301 6.70 7.86 31.52
CA MET A 301 6.36 9.14 32.15
C MET A 301 7.67 9.89 32.39
N ALA A 302 7.85 11.01 31.71
CA ALA A 302 9.02 11.88 31.83
C ALA A 302 9.10 12.53 33.24
#